data_adf7fe884bebb94473cf605dd7f86241
#
_entry.id   adf7fe884bebb94473cf605dd7f86241
#
_cell.length_a   1.000
_cell.length_b   1.000
_cell.length_c   1.000
_cell.angle_alpha   90.00
_cell.angle_beta   90.00
_cell.angle_gamma   90.00
#
_symmetry.space_group_name_H-M   'P 1'
#
loop_
_entity.id
_entity.type
_entity.pdbx_description
1 polymer ?
#
loop_
_entity_poly.entity_id
_entity_poly.type
_entity_poly.pdbx_seq_one_letter_code
_entity_poly.pdbx_strand_id
1 'polypeptide(L)'
;MLSDKLSANLGYVYENVIAQMLKAKGDELFYYTFPSATSNHNYEIDFIVSRKNKICPIESKSGDYRRHKSLDYFAQKFSNHILNRYLVYTKDFRKDDPILCLPLYLVPFL
;
A
#
# COMPACT_ATOMS: atom_id res chain seq x y z
N MET A 1 25.04 -3.03 -7.06
CA MET A 1 25.64 -2.97 -5.72
C MET A 1 24.85 -3.81 -4.76
N LEU A 2 25.54 -4.35 -3.76
CA LEU A 2 24.90 -5.22 -2.77
C LEU A 2 23.74 -4.53 -2.02
N SER A 3 23.92 -3.27 -1.68
CA SER A 3 22.89 -2.48 -0.97
C SER A 3 21.62 -2.34 -1.79
N ASP A 4 21.73 -2.15 -3.10
CA ASP A 4 20.57 -2.02 -3.98
C ASP A 4 19.79 -3.32 -4.07
N LYS A 5 20.51 -4.45 -4.14
CA LYS A 5 19.89 -5.78 -4.15
C LYS A 5 19.18 -6.08 -2.84
N LEU A 6 19.78 -5.70 -1.73
CA LEU A 6 19.16 -5.87 -0.41
C LEU A 6 17.88 -5.07 -0.27
N SER A 7 17.87 -3.82 -0.75
CA SER A 7 16.67 -2.98 -0.70
C SER A 7 15.54 -3.56 -1.55
N ALA A 8 15.85 -4.03 -2.77
CA ALA A 8 14.86 -4.64 -3.64
C ALA A 8 14.30 -5.93 -3.03
N ASN A 9 15.16 -6.78 -2.49
CA ASN A 9 14.74 -8.02 -1.84
C ASN A 9 13.88 -7.74 -0.61
N LEU A 10 14.23 -6.72 0.16
CA LEU A 10 13.45 -6.33 1.34
C LEU A 10 12.04 -5.88 0.94
N GLY A 11 11.91 -5.14 -0.16
CA GLY A 11 10.62 -4.75 -0.70
C GLY A 11 9.73 -5.95 -1.02
N TYR A 12 10.28 -6.95 -1.70
CA TYR A 12 9.57 -8.18 -2.02
C TYR A 12 9.16 -8.95 -0.76
N VAL A 13 10.05 -9.04 0.22
CA VAL A 13 9.72 -9.70 1.48
C VAL A 13 8.56 -8.99 2.18
N TYR A 14 8.60 -7.68 2.21
CA TYR A 14 7.54 -6.86 2.81
C TYR A 14 6.19 -7.13 2.15
N GLU A 15 6.15 -7.05 0.83
CA GLU A 15 4.91 -7.30 0.07
C GLU A 15 4.37 -8.70 0.31
N ASN A 16 5.26 -9.71 0.29
CA ASN A 16 4.84 -11.09 0.50
C ASN A 16 4.28 -11.32 1.90
N VAL A 17 4.90 -10.74 2.92
CA VAL A 17 4.42 -10.88 4.29
C VAL A 17 3.04 -10.22 4.45
N ILE A 18 2.86 -9.03 3.89
CA ILE A 18 1.56 -8.33 3.93
C ILE A 18 0.49 -9.18 3.23
N ALA A 19 0.80 -9.70 2.04
CA ALA A 19 -0.13 -10.54 1.30
C ALA A 19 -0.55 -11.76 2.10
N GLN A 20 0.40 -12.44 2.74
CA GLN A 20 0.10 -13.61 3.56
C GLN A 20 -0.74 -13.27 4.78
N MET A 21 -0.47 -12.15 5.43
CA MET A 21 -1.25 -11.69 6.58
C MET A 21 -2.69 -11.40 6.20
N LEU A 22 -2.89 -10.70 5.07
CA LEU A 22 -4.23 -10.37 4.60
C LEU A 22 -5.00 -11.62 4.19
N LYS A 23 -4.37 -12.54 3.47
CA LYS A 23 -4.99 -13.81 3.09
C LYS A 23 -5.35 -14.67 4.30
N ALA A 24 -4.49 -14.69 5.31
CA ALA A 24 -4.75 -15.44 6.54
C ALA A 24 -5.99 -14.92 7.27
N LYS A 25 -6.30 -13.65 7.14
CA LYS A 25 -7.53 -13.05 7.68
C LYS A 25 -8.76 -13.38 6.86
N GLY A 26 -8.59 -13.92 5.65
CA GLY A 26 -9.68 -14.19 4.74
C GLY A 26 -9.95 -13.10 3.72
N ASP A 27 -9.07 -12.12 3.61
CA ASP A 27 -9.23 -11.06 2.61
C ASP A 27 -8.95 -11.58 1.21
N GLU A 28 -9.76 -11.13 0.27
CA GLU A 28 -9.51 -11.29 -1.14
C GLU A 28 -8.66 -10.11 -1.60
N LEU A 29 -7.52 -10.41 -2.24
CA LEU A 29 -6.56 -9.39 -2.62
C LEU A 29 -6.75 -9.00 -4.08
N PHE A 30 -6.84 -7.70 -4.32
CA PHE A 30 -6.87 -7.12 -5.65
C PHE A 30 -5.63 -6.26 -5.84
N TYR A 31 -5.24 -6.14 -7.08
CA TYR A 31 -4.07 -5.40 -7.51
C TYR A 31 -4.50 -4.45 -8.63
N TYR A 32 -3.94 -3.25 -8.67
CA TYR A 32 -4.37 -2.26 -9.64
C TYR A 32 -3.19 -1.44 -10.14
N THR A 33 -3.09 -1.32 -11.46
CA THR A 33 -2.15 -0.40 -12.11
C THR A 33 -2.93 0.58 -12.98
N PHE A 34 -2.42 1.79 -13.09
CA PHE A 34 -3.03 2.79 -13.95
C PHE A 34 -1.94 3.72 -14.52
N PRO A 35 -2.15 4.24 -15.75
CA PRO A 35 -1.14 5.09 -16.39
C PRO A 35 -1.06 6.45 -15.71
N SER A 36 0.17 6.99 -15.68
CA SER A 36 0.40 8.37 -15.27
C SER A 36 -0.05 9.31 -16.39
N ALA A 37 -0.70 10.43 -16.04
CA ALA A 37 -1.11 11.43 -16.99
C ALA A 37 0.08 12.26 -17.52
N THR A 38 1.20 12.27 -16.80
CA THR A 38 2.31 13.18 -17.09
C THR A 38 3.61 12.49 -17.48
N SER A 39 3.65 11.16 -17.44
CA SER A 39 4.86 10.40 -17.77
C SER A 39 4.50 9.06 -18.40
N ASN A 40 5.52 8.32 -18.86
CA ASN A 40 5.35 6.99 -19.43
C ASN A 40 5.28 5.90 -18.35
N HIS A 41 5.33 6.27 -17.09
CA HIS A 41 5.26 5.33 -15.99
C HIS A 41 3.83 4.99 -15.63
N ASN A 42 3.63 3.79 -15.11
CA ASN A 42 2.37 3.38 -14.51
C ASN A 42 2.46 3.54 -13.00
N TYR A 43 1.34 3.90 -12.39
CA TYR A 43 1.20 3.83 -10.94
C TYR A 43 0.65 2.47 -10.53
N GLU A 44 1.09 1.97 -9.40
CA GLU A 44 0.68 0.67 -8.89
C GLU A 44 0.19 0.81 -7.47
N ILE A 45 -0.91 0.14 -7.18
CA ILE A 45 -1.38 -0.07 -5.81
C ILE A 45 -1.10 -1.53 -5.46
N ASP A 46 -0.32 -1.74 -4.42
CA ASP A 46 0.15 -3.08 -4.05
C ASP A 46 -1.00 -4.01 -3.69
N PHE A 47 -1.95 -3.52 -2.88
CA PHE A 47 -3.11 -4.30 -2.48
C PHE A 47 -4.32 -3.42 -2.35
N ILE A 48 -5.48 -3.98 -2.67
CA ILE A 48 -6.78 -3.36 -2.42
C ILE A 48 -7.62 -4.39 -1.68
N VAL A 49 -8.18 -4.00 -0.55
CA VAL A 49 -9.11 -4.85 0.20
C VAL A 49 -10.45 -4.16 0.30
N SER A 50 -11.50 -4.95 0.47
CA SER A 50 -12.87 -4.46 0.56
C SER A 50 -13.29 -4.35 2.03
N ARG A 51 -13.93 -3.23 2.39
CA ARG A 51 -14.43 -2.99 3.74
C ARG A 51 -15.72 -2.17 3.65
N LYS A 52 -16.81 -2.68 4.23
CA LYS A 52 -18.08 -1.95 4.32
C LYS A 52 -18.59 -1.42 2.98
N ASN A 53 -18.48 -2.22 1.94
CA ASN A 53 -18.87 -1.86 0.56
C ASN A 53 -18.00 -0.77 -0.07
N LYS A 54 -16.85 -0.47 0.54
CA LYS A 54 -15.86 0.44 0.00
C LYS A 54 -14.52 -0.26 -0.12
N ILE A 55 -13.57 0.40 -0.76
CA ILE A 55 -12.23 -0.16 -0.97
C ILE A 55 -11.22 0.58 -0.11
N CYS A 56 -10.19 -0.15 0.28
CA CYS A 56 -9.06 0.40 1.03
C CYS A 56 -7.77 0.05 0.28
N PRO A 57 -7.13 1.01 -0.38
CA PRO A 57 -5.83 0.77 -1.00
C PRO A 57 -4.75 0.68 0.07
N ILE A 58 -3.82 -0.24 -0.13
CA ILE A 58 -2.70 -0.47 0.78
C ILE A 58 -1.41 -0.43 -0.05
N GLU A 59 -0.48 0.41 0.36
CA GLU A 59 0.84 0.48 -0.25
C GLU A 59 1.89 0.14 0.79
N SER A 60 2.91 -0.62 0.39
CA SER A 60 4.01 -0.97 1.28
C SER A 60 5.25 -0.15 0.92
N LYS A 61 5.96 0.32 1.93
CA LYS A 61 7.21 1.08 1.77
C LYS A 61 8.26 0.53 2.73
N SER A 62 9.29 -0.09 2.20
CA SER A 62 10.44 -0.51 2.99
C SER A 62 11.51 0.58 3.10
N GLY A 63 11.36 1.66 2.35
CA GLY A 63 12.29 2.80 2.31
C GLY A 63 11.59 4.12 2.55
N ASP A 64 11.67 5.03 1.58
CA ASP A 64 11.12 6.39 1.72
C ASP A 64 9.59 6.38 1.71
N TYR A 65 9.01 6.50 2.89
CA TYR A 65 7.57 6.49 3.10
C TYR A 65 6.89 7.82 2.74
N ARG A 66 7.66 8.87 2.50
CA ARG A 66 7.10 10.19 2.17
C ARG A 66 6.60 10.27 0.74
N ARG A 67 7.03 9.34 -0.11
CA ARG A 67 6.62 9.28 -1.51
C ARG A 67 5.50 8.25 -1.66
N HIS A 68 4.27 8.75 -1.77
CA HIS A 68 3.08 7.91 -1.92
C HIS A 68 2.17 8.42 -3.03
N LYS A 69 2.77 8.78 -4.17
CA LYS A 69 2.04 9.34 -5.30
C LYS A 69 0.97 8.41 -5.86
N SER A 70 1.27 7.12 -5.92
CA SER A 70 0.31 6.12 -6.41
C SER A 70 -0.97 6.13 -5.57
N LEU A 71 -0.79 6.18 -4.25
CA LEU A 71 -1.90 6.21 -3.31
C LEU A 71 -2.72 7.49 -3.47
N ASP A 72 -2.06 8.63 -3.63
CA ASP A 72 -2.72 9.92 -3.80
C ASP A 72 -3.53 9.99 -5.10
N TYR A 73 -2.95 9.55 -6.22
CA TYR A 73 -3.62 9.57 -7.50
C TYR A 73 -4.77 8.55 -7.58
N PHE A 74 -4.57 7.39 -6.98
CA PHE A 74 -5.65 6.40 -6.86
C PHE A 74 -6.84 6.99 -6.09
N ALA A 75 -6.55 7.69 -5.01
CA ALA A 75 -7.58 8.30 -4.18
C ALA A 75 -8.34 9.40 -4.92
N GLN A 76 -7.68 10.17 -5.78
CA GLN A 76 -8.37 11.15 -6.62
C GLN A 76 -9.32 10.47 -7.60
N LYS A 77 -8.86 9.38 -8.21
CA LYS A 77 -9.65 8.66 -9.22
C LYS A 77 -10.89 7.98 -8.64
N PHE A 78 -10.79 7.47 -7.42
CA PHE A 78 -11.85 6.68 -6.79
C PHE A 78 -12.34 7.28 -5.47
N SER A 79 -12.29 8.61 -5.33
CA SER A 79 -12.52 9.30 -4.06
C SER A 79 -13.82 8.92 -3.36
N ASN A 80 -14.91 8.64 -4.11
CA ASN A 80 -16.20 8.31 -3.53
C ASN A 80 -16.30 6.84 -3.08
N HIS A 81 -15.30 6.03 -3.37
CA HIS A 81 -15.32 4.59 -3.11
C HIS A 81 -14.30 4.16 -2.06
N ILE A 82 -13.50 5.09 -1.57
CA ILE A 82 -12.43 4.80 -0.62
C ILE A 82 -12.90 5.03 0.81
N LEU A 83 -12.69 4.02 1.66
CA LEU A 83 -12.93 4.14 3.10
C LEU A 83 -11.69 4.67 3.82
N ASN A 84 -10.57 3.97 3.67
CA ASN A 84 -9.29 4.33 4.29
C ASN A 84 -8.16 4.11 3.31
N ARG A 85 -7.07 4.85 3.48
CA ARG A 85 -5.81 4.68 2.75
C ARG A 85 -4.74 4.25 3.72
N TYR A 86 -4.07 3.14 3.43
CA TYR A 86 -3.07 2.58 4.32
C TYR A 86 -1.68 2.60 3.68
N LEU A 87 -0.71 3.02 4.45
CA LEU A 87 0.70 2.92 4.10
C LEU A 87 1.39 2.05 5.16
N VAL A 88 1.87 0.87 4.75
CA VAL A 88 2.60 -0.02 5.65
C VAL A 88 4.09 0.27 5.50
N TYR A 89 4.75 0.62 6.59
CA TYR A 89 6.14 1.06 6.56
C TYR A 89 6.91 0.53 7.78
N THR A 90 8.15 0.97 7.93
CA THR A 90 9.07 0.42 8.95
C THR A 90 9.02 1.17 10.28
N LYS A 91 8.12 2.14 10.43
CA LYS A 91 8.04 2.99 11.61
C LYS A 91 6.74 2.74 12.38
N ASP A 92 6.57 3.44 13.49
CA ASP A 92 5.39 3.30 14.34
C ASP A 92 4.15 3.90 13.68
N PHE A 93 2.98 3.55 14.23
CA PHE A 93 1.71 4.07 13.75
C PHE A 93 1.71 5.58 13.74
N ARG A 94 1.24 6.14 12.63
CA ARG A 94 1.11 7.59 12.47
C ARG A 94 -0.10 7.89 11.61
N LYS A 95 -0.90 8.84 12.03
CA LYS A 95 -2.01 9.33 11.24
C LYS A 95 -1.55 10.57 10.48
N ASP A 96 -1.32 10.42 9.20
CA ASP A 96 -0.91 11.51 8.30
C ASP A 96 -2.06 11.76 7.33
N ASP A 97 -3.12 12.38 7.87
CA ASP A 97 -4.40 12.55 7.20
C ASP A 97 -4.24 12.97 5.73
N PRO A 98 -4.89 12.27 4.79
CA PRO A 98 -5.88 11.21 4.98
C PRO A 98 -5.29 9.78 5.00
N ILE A 99 -3.99 9.63 5.13
CA ILE A 99 -3.30 8.34 5.08
C ILE A 99 -3.02 7.85 6.49
N LEU A 100 -3.30 6.58 6.72
CA LEU A 100 -2.94 5.89 7.96
C LEU A 100 -1.66 5.11 7.72
N CYS A 101 -0.58 5.57 8.33
CA CYS A 101 0.73 4.91 8.25
C CYS A 101 0.85 3.94 9.42
N LEU A 102 1.18 2.69 9.14
CA LEU A 102 1.22 1.68 10.19
C LEU A 102 2.35 0.67 9.98
N PRO A 103 2.90 0.16 11.09
CA PRO A 103 3.92 -0.87 11.01
C PRO A 103 3.32 -2.20 10.59
N LEU A 104 4.19 -3.08 10.09
CA LEU A 104 3.80 -4.39 9.55
C LEU A 104 2.94 -5.20 10.53
N TYR A 105 3.28 -5.16 11.81
CA TYR A 105 2.58 -5.98 12.81
C TYR A 105 1.13 -5.56 13.05
N LEU A 106 0.71 -4.40 12.55
CA LEU A 106 -0.69 -3.95 12.65
C LEU A 106 -1.55 -4.40 11.46
N VAL A 107 -0.94 -4.93 10.40
CA VAL A 107 -1.70 -5.40 9.22
C VAL A 107 -2.80 -6.41 9.58
N PRO A 108 -2.59 -7.37 10.50
CA PRO A 108 -3.67 -8.29 10.86
C PRO A 108 -4.91 -7.63 11.46
N PHE A 109 -4.82 -6.37 11.87
CA PHE A 109 -5.94 -5.65 12.47
C PHE A 109 -6.71 -4.76 11.48
N LEU A 110 -6.31 -4.76 10.23
CA LEU A 110 -6.98 -3.95 9.20
C LEU A 110 -8.35 -4.48 8.80
#